data_93dd6b8e04a787ba4c58ba0f10b21a65
#
_entry.id   93dd6b8e04a787ba4c58ba0f10b21a65
#
_cell.length_a   1.000
_cell.length_b   1.000
_cell.length_c   1.000
_cell.angle_alpha   90.00
_cell.angle_beta   90.00
_cell.angle_gamma   90.00
#
_symmetry.space_group_name_H-M   'P 1'
#
loop_
_entity.id
_entity.type
_entity.pdbx_description
1 polymer ?
#
loop_
_entity_poly.entity_id
_entity_poly.type
_entity_poly.pdbx_seq_one_letter_code
_entity_poly.pdbx_strand_id
1 'polypeptide(L)'
;MLNHIERLLNIRLVLLMAGLIFVLSACGSKSDSRLSTPDSLIEDTMVSYPGRTFSYKQKFNDTQAKQEQAAKAIGLATPPQNRQEAVRMRSQLKRIESNDNYIVDSLTHSIPYLVPAAAAELERIGEGFADILQRNGLPHYQFYVTSVLRTKEDIKRLQNSGNINATTNSCHNYGTTFDLAYFRFNKVTRTREYMHQDNLKLVLGQVLLNEQRAGRIYVKYEYKQACFHITVRE
;
A
#
# COMPACT_ATOMS: atom_id res chain seq x y z
N MET A 1 17.32 38.27 -40.30
CA MET A 1 17.94 37.76 -41.52
C MET A 1 19.10 36.82 -41.19
N LEU A 2 18.91 35.87 -40.26
CA LEU A 2 19.96 34.93 -39.80
C LEU A 2 19.48 33.47 -39.63
N ASN A 3 18.30 33.10 -40.09
CA ASN A 3 17.72 31.77 -39.91
C ASN A 3 17.58 30.94 -41.19
N HIS A 4 18.27 31.31 -42.27
CA HIS A 4 18.18 30.59 -43.55
C HIS A 4 19.47 29.85 -43.95
N ILE A 5 20.57 30.06 -43.25
CA ILE A 5 21.89 29.49 -43.61
C ILE A 5 22.16 28.16 -42.88
N GLU A 6 21.57 27.92 -41.71
CA GLU A 6 21.76 26.67 -40.95
C GLU A 6 20.97 25.46 -41.50
N ARG A 7 19.94 25.69 -42.32
CA ARG A 7 19.15 24.58 -42.91
C ARG A 7 19.77 23.97 -44.17
N LEU A 8 20.77 24.60 -44.76
CA LEU A 8 21.41 24.11 -45.99
C LEU A 8 22.71 23.30 -45.76
N LEU A 9 23.25 23.29 -44.55
CA LEU A 9 24.44 22.51 -44.23
C LEU A 9 24.15 21.05 -43.78
N ASN A 10 22.94 20.74 -43.40
CA ASN A 10 22.60 19.38 -42.95
C ASN A 10 22.10 18.43 -44.04
N ILE A 11 22.00 18.87 -45.31
CA ILE A 11 21.51 18.03 -46.41
C ILE A 11 22.66 17.48 -47.28
N ARG A 12 23.90 17.93 -47.10
CA ARG A 12 25.04 17.49 -47.92
C ARG A 12 25.95 16.43 -47.32
N LEU A 13 25.64 15.88 -46.14
CA LEU A 13 26.47 14.85 -45.48
C LEU A 13 25.87 13.45 -45.54
N VAL A 14 24.81 13.18 -46.29
CA VAL A 14 24.14 11.83 -46.38
C VAL A 14 24.35 11.16 -47.75
N LEU A 15 25.09 11.75 -48.68
CA LEU A 15 25.19 11.21 -50.05
C LEU A 15 26.64 10.93 -50.52
N LEU A 16 27.48 10.33 -49.69
CA LEU A 16 28.82 9.85 -50.09
C LEU A 16 29.31 8.68 -49.24
N MET A 17 28.64 7.55 -49.32
CA MET A 17 29.19 6.23 -48.93
C MET A 17 28.42 5.14 -49.69
N ALA A 18 28.50 5.15 -51.00
CA ALA A 18 28.11 3.99 -51.78
C ALA A 18 29.30 3.63 -52.70
N GLY A 19 29.89 2.50 -52.46
CA GLY A 19 30.80 1.89 -53.43
C GLY A 19 32.20 1.56 -52.90
N LEU A 20 32.36 0.39 -52.31
CA LEU A 20 33.53 -0.48 -52.63
C LEU A 20 33.22 -1.92 -52.17
N ILE A 21 32.78 -2.72 -53.15
CA ILE A 21 32.73 -4.18 -53.03
C ILE A 21 34.15 -4.70 -53.24
N PHE A 22 34.74 -5.37 -52.25
CA PHE A 22 35.91 -6.23 -52.44
C PHE A 22 35.56 -7.66 -52.06
N VAL A 23 35.49 -8.49 -53.07
CA VAL A 23 35.40 -9.95 -52.96
C VAL A 23 36.84 -10.46 -52.62
N LEU A 24 36.98 -11.14 -51.51
CA LEU A 24 38.10 -12.07 -51.30
C LEU A 24 37.54 -13.34 -50.66
N SER A 25 37.75 -14.39 -51.45
CA SER A 25 37.41 -15.77 -51.18
C SER A 25 38.40 -16.44 -50.20
N ALA A 26 37.81 -17.33 -49.40
CA ALA A 26 38.37 -18.58 -48.86
C ALA A 26 39.48 -18.52 -47.82
N CYS A 27 39.23 -18.98 -46.63
CA CYS A 27 39.70 -20.27 -46.15
C CYS A 27 39.11 -20.57 -44.76
N GLY A 28 38.66 -21.78 -44.55
CA GLY A 28 37.91 -22.21 -43.39
C GLY A 28 38.75 -22.21 -42.10
N SER A 29 38.12 -21.76 -41.05
CA SER A 29 38.33 -22.30 -39.71
C SER A 29 36.99 -22.35 -39.02
N LYS A 30 36.60 -23.55 -38.59
CA LYS A 30 35.43 -23.77 -37.74
C LYS A 30 35.69 -23.03 -36.44
N SER A 31 35.18 -21.82 -36.30
CA SER A 31 34.95 -21.22 -35.02
C SER A 31 33.58 -21.68 -34.52
N ASP A 32 33.57 -22.50 -33.48
CA ASP A 32 32.39 -22.76 -32.68
C ASP A 32 31.82 -21.41 -32.23
N SER A 33 30.94 -20.86 -33.03
CA SER A 33 30.01 -19.85 -32.52
C SER A 33 29.03 -20.58 -31.60
N ARG A 34 29.41 -20.74 -30.33
CA ARG A 34 28.38 -20.88 -29.31
C ARG A 34 27.51 -19.64 -29.45
N LEU A 35 26.38 -19.79 -30.15
CA LEU A 35 25.27 -18.91 -30.00
C LEU A 35 25.03 -18.86 -28.47
N SER A 36 25.34 -17.73 -27.86
CA SER A 36 24.77 -17.41 -26.58
C SER A 36 23.27 -17.47 -26.79
N THR A 37 22.66 -18.53 -26.28
CA THR A 37 21.19 -18.59 -26.16
C THR A 37 20.73 -17.22 -25.65
N PRO A 38 19.77 -16.55 -26.31
CA PRO A 38 19.21 -15.34 -25.79
C PRO A 38 18.81 -15.64 -24.35
N ASP A 39 19.22 -14.75 -23.45
CA ASP A 39 18.89 -14.78 -22.02
C ASP A 39 17.44 -15.21 -21.92
N SER A 40 17.22 -16.47 -21.54
CA SER A 40 15.89 -17.08 -21.56
C SER A 40 15.03 -16.11 -20.76
N LEU A 41 13.93 -15.65 -21.34
CA LEU A 41 12.95 -14.78 -20.68
C LEU A 41 12.56 -15.50 -19.38
N ILE A 42 13.29 -15.18 -18.31
CA ILE A 42 13.03 -15.75 -17.01
C ILE A 42 11.78 -15.01 -16.53
N GLU A 43 10.64 -15.66 -16.72
CA GLU A 43 9.34 -15.13 -16.37
C GLU A 43 9.22 -14.89 -14.86
N ASP A 44 8.46 -13.86 -14.50
CA ASP A 44 8.08 -13.63 -13.11
C ASP A 44 7.25 -14.80 -12.60
N THR A 45 7.59 -15.32 -11.41
CA THR A 45 6.95 -16.51 -10.84
C THR A 45 5.91 -16.08 -9.80
N MET A 46 4.65 -16.45 -10.01
CA MET A 46 3.61 -16.25 -9.02
C MET A 46 3.72 -17.27 -7.89
N VAL A 47 3.83 -16.78 -6.66
CA VAL A 47 3.84 -17.59 -5.44
C VAL A 47 2.59 -17.32 -4.60
N SER A 48 2.16 -18.29 -3.80
CA SER A 48 0.92 -18.23 -3.05
C SER A 48 1.11 -18.53 -1.57
N TYR A 49 0.35 -17.84 -0.74
CA TYR A 49 0.27 -18.14 0.69
C TYR A 49 -0.56 -19.41 0.93
N PRO A 50 -0.04 -20.39 1.68
CA PRO A 50 -0.73 -21.69 1.90
C PRO A 50 -1.83 -21.61 2.97
N GLY A 51 -2.17 -20.43 3.46
CA GLY A 51 -3.17 -20.24 4.51
C GLY A 51 -4.59 -20.59 4.06
N ARG A 52 -5.44 -20.95 5.04
CA ARG A 52 -6.84 -21.29 4.79
C ARG A 52 -7.65 -20.02 4.49
N THR A 53 -8.39 -20.03 3.40
CA THR A 53 -9.35 -18.99 3.06
C THR A 53 -10.52 -18.95 4.05
N PHE A 54 -11.11 -17.77 4.24
CA PHE A 54 -12.30 -17.58 5.06
C PHE A 54 -13.17 -16.44 4.50
N SER A 55 -14.40 -16.39 4.95
CA SER A 55 -15.30 -15.30 4.56
C SER A 55 -15.01 -14.03 5.38
N TYR A 56 -14.43 -13.03 4.74
CA TYR A 56 -14.19 -11.71 5.37
C TYR A 56 -15.48 -11.09 5.89
N LYS A 57 -16.56 -11.16 5.10
CA LYS A 57 -17.88 -10.61 5.48
C LYS A 57 -18.46 -11.25 6.74
N GLN A 58 -18.19 -12.53 6.96
CA GLN A 58 -18.66 -13.23 8.18
C GLN A 58 -17.75 -12.98 9.38
N LYS A 59 -16.43 -12.89 9.18
CA LYS A 59 -15.46 -12.73 10.26
C LYS A 59 -15.29 -11.29 10.70
N PHE A 60 -15.30 -10.35 9.75
CA PHE A 60 -15.08 -8.93 9.98
C PHE A 60 -16.38 -8.15 9.79
N ASN A 61 -17.30 -8.33 10.71
CA ASN A 61 -18.62 -7.71 10.71
C ASN A 61 -18.97 -7.02 12.03
N ASP A 62 -17.94 -6.60 12.78
CA ASP A 62 -18.14 -5.88 14.02
C ASP A 62 -19.01 -4.64 13.81
N THR A 63 -20.01 -4.47 14.67
CA THR A 63 -21.00 -3.41 14.50
C THR A 63 -20.40 -2.03 14.79
N GLN A 64 -20.94 -1.01 14.14
CA GLN A 64 -20.54 0.38 14.36
C GLN A 64 -20.65 0.77 15.84
N ALA A 65 -21.70 0.32 16.53
CA ALA A 65 -21.93 0.63 17.95
C ALA A 65 -20.81 0.10 18.85
N LYS A 66 -20.33 -1.14 18.62
CA LYS A 66 -19.18 -1.70 19.36
C LYS A 66 -17.90 -0.92 19.10
N GLN A 67 -17.65 -0.58 17.86
CA GLN A 67 -16.46 0.20 17.47
C GLN A 67 -16.50 1.61 18.06
N GLU A 68 -17.66 2.28 18.03
CA GLU A 68 -17.82 3.60 18.62
C GLU A 68 -17.64 3.58 20.15
N GLN A 69 -18.17 2.56 20.82
CA GLN A 69 -17.97 2.37 22.25
C GLN A 69 -16.48 2.21 22.59
N ALA A 70 -15.76 1.35 21.88
CA ALA A 70 -14.32 1.17 22.07
C ALA A 70 -13.53 2.46 21.76
N ALA A 71 -13.85 3.11 20.65
CA ALA A 71 -13.19 4.36 20.27
C ALA A 71 -13.32 5.44 21.34
N LYS A 72 -14.49 5.58 21.96
CA LYS A 72 -14.73 6.52 23.06
C LYS A 72 -14.05 6.12 24.36
N ALA A 73 -13.88 4.83 24.62
CA ALA A 73 -13.31 4.32 25.87
C ALA A 73 -11.81 4.61 26.00
N ILE A 74 -11.05 4.45 24.91
CA ILE A 74 -9.57 4.56 24.95
C ILE A 74 -9.02 5.71 24.07
N GLY A 75 -9.88 6.37 23.30
CA GLY A 75 -9.49 7.45 22.40
C GLY A 75 -9.45 8.82 23.05
N LEU A 76 -9.36 9.84 22.21
CA LEU A 76 -9.42 11.23 22.64
C LEU A 76 -10.78 11.52 23.31
N ALA A 77 -10.76 12.06 24.51
CA ALA A 77 -12.00 12.43 25.23
C ALA A 77 -12.83 13.45 24.44
N THR A 78 -12.16 14.36 23.73
CA THR A 78 -12.79 15.34 22.85
C THR A 78 -12.16 15.26 21.46
N PRO A 79 -12.94 14.88 20.42
CA PRO A 79 -12.47 14.91 19.06
C PRO A 79 -12.05 16.30 18.59
N PRO A 80 -10.90 16.48 17.93
CA PRO A 80 -10.42 17.76 17.45
C PRO A 80 -11.37 18.36 16.40
N GLN A 81 -11.62 19.68 16.48
CA GLN A 81 -12.47 20.37 15.54
C GLN A 81 -11.82 20.49 14.16
N ASN A 82 -10.51 20.79 14.14
CA ASN A 82 -9.70 20.99 12.93
C ASN A 82 -8.28 20.43 13.10
N ARG A 83 -7.50 20.45 12.02
CA ARG A 83 -6.14 19.91 11.99
C ARG A 83 -5.17 20.64 12.91
N GLN A 84 -5.35 21.94 13.12
CA GLN A 84 -4.50 22.72 14.02
C GLN A 84 -4.72 22.32 15.48
N GLU A 85 -5.96 22.07 15.86
CA GLU A 85 -6.30 21.57 17.20
C GLU A 85 -5.71 20.18 17.43
N ALA A 86 -5.84 19.27 16.47
CA ALA A 86 -5.22 17.95 16.56
C ALA A 86 -3.69 18.02 16.74
N VAL A 87 -3.00 18.95 16.07
CA VAL A 87 -1.55 19.17 16.28
C VAL A 87 -1.24 19.65 17.69
N ARG A 88 -2.11 20.46 18.31
CA ARG A 88 -1.95 20.88 19.71
C ARG A 88 -2.13 19.72 20.69
N MET A 89 -2.90 18.70 20.32
CA MET A 89 -3.13 17.47 21.12
C MET A 89 -2.00 16.43 20.98
N ARG A 90 -0.86 16.78 20.40
CA ARG A 90 0.28 15.86 20.15
C ARG A 90 0.81 15.12 21.39
N SER A 91 0.56 15.62 22.60
CA SER A 91 0.89 14.89 23.85
C SER A 91 0.03 13.64 24.06
N GLN A 92 -1.15 13.57 23.44
CA GLN A 92 -2.07 12.43 23.49
C GLN A 92 -2.03 11.60 22.22
N LEU A 93 -1.30 12.03 21.20
CA LEU A 93 -1.27 11.44 19.86
C LEU A 93 0.16 11.11 19.42
N LYS A 94 0.32 9.95 18.80
CA LYS A 94 1.54 9.54 18.12
C LYS A 94 1.37 9.79 16.62
N ARG A 95 2.32 10.48 16.00
CA ARG A 95 2.38 10.56 14.54
C ARG A 95 2.83 9.23 13.99
N ILE A 96 2.14 8.75 12.96
CA ILE A 96 2.55 7.56 12.20
C ILE A 96 3.19 7.97 10.89
N GLU A 97 4.17 7.20 10.45
CA GLU A 97 4.92 7.40 9.21
C GLU A 97 5.07 6.06 8.50
N SER A 98 5.31 6.09 7.20
CA SER A 98 5.63 4.87 6.46
C SER A 98 6.90 4.24 6.98
N ASN A 99 6.93 2.92 7.04
CA ASN A 99 8.07 2.14 7.50
C ASN A 99 8.24 0.88 6.62
N ASP A 100 9.04 -0.08 7.05
CA ASP A 100 9.31 -1.30 6.27
C ASP A 100 8.07 -2.20 6.10
N ASN A 101 7.04 -2.07 6.94
CA ASN A 101 5.88 -2.94 6.97
C ASN A 101 4.63 -2.33 6.33
N TYR A 102 4.49 -1.01 6.32
CA TYR A 102 3.35 -0.33 5.74
C TYR A 102 3.69 1.06 5.17
N ILE A 103 2.85 1.53 4.29
CA ILE A 103 2.90 2.87 3.70
C ILE A 103 1.70 3.66 4.22
N VAL A 104 1.95 4.84 4.77
CA VAL A 104 0.90 5.83 5.05
C VAL A 104 0.61 6.57 3.74
N ASP A 105 -0.59 6.38 3.23
CA ASP A 105 -1.02 6.96 1.95
C ASP A 105 -1.21 8.48 2.02
N SER A 106 -1.45 9.11 0.88
CA SER A 106 -1.86 10.51 0.81
C SER A 106 -3.20 10.71 1.52
N LEU A 107 -3.16 11.30 2.71
CA LEU A 107 -4.32 11.45 3.59
C LEU A 107 -5.07 12.76 3.30
N THR A 108 -6.05 12.73 2.40
CA THR A 108 -6.84 13.92 2.02
C THR A 108 -7.87 14.33 3.08
N HIS A 109 -8.53 13.33 3.70
CA HIS A 109 -9.61 13.51 4.68
C HIS A 109 -9.28 12.96 6.06
N SER A 110 -8.01 12.80 6.38
CA SER A 110 -7.51 12.42 7.71
C SER A 110 -6.09 12.96 7.88
N ILE A 111 -5.53 12.83 9.07
CA ILE A 111 -4.17 13.25 9.38
C ILE A 111 -3.42 12.10 10.08
N PRO A 112 -2.09 11.97 9.90
CA PRO A 112 -1.31 10.80 10.30
C PRO A 112 -1.06 10.73 11.80
N TYR A 113 -2.12 10.71 12.59
CA TYR A 113 -2.06 10.64 14.04
C TYR A 113 -2.98 9.56 14.58
N LEU A 114 -2.52 8.82 15.58
CA LEU A 114 -3.29 7.86 16.36
C LEU A 114 -2.98 8.05 17.84
N VAL A 115 -3.88 7.61 18.73
CA VAL A 115 -3.53 7.46 20.14
C VAL A 115 -2.43 6.40 20.29
N PRO A 116 -1.59 6.45 21.35
CA PRO A 116 -0.44 5.55 21.49
C PRO A 116 -0.79 4.07 21.36
N ALA A 117 -1.90 3.61 21.95
CA ALA A 117 -2.36 2.23 21.85
C ALA A 117 -2.67 1.83 20.39
N ALA A 118 -3.37 2.69 19.65
CA ALA A 118 -3.71 2.41 18.25
C ALA A 118 -2.49 2.45 17.32
N ALA A 119 -1.53 3.32 17.59
CA ALA A 119 -0.26 3.33 16.86
C ALA A 119 0.55 2.05 17.12
N ALA A 120 0.59 1.57 18.37
CA ALA A 120 1.27 0.32 18.72
C ALA A 120 0.60 -0.90 18.07
N GLU A 121 -0.73 -0.90 17.97
CA GLU A 121 -1.46 -1.99 17.32
C GLU A 121 -1.26 -2.00 15.79
N LEU A 122 -1.18 -0.83 15.15
CA LEU A 122 -0.83 -0.73 13.74
C LEU A 122 0.57 -1.31 13.46
N GLU A 123 1.56 -1.01 14.32
CA GLU A 123 2.90 -1.61 14.23
C GLU A 123 2.84 -3.13 14.38
N ARG A 124 2.10 -3.65 15.37
CA ARG A 124 1.91 -5.09 15.60
C ARG A 124 1.30 -5.79 14.38
N ILE A 125 0.31 -5.17 13.75
CA ILE A 125 -0.30 -5.68 12.51
C ILE A 125 0.75 -5.71 11.39
N GLY A 126 1.56 -4.66 11.26
CA GLY A 126 2.64 -4.58 10.28
C GLY A 126 3.68 -5.68 10.47
N GLU A 127 4.16 -5.84 11.68
CA GLU A 127 5.10 -6.90 12.06
C GLU A 127 4.51 -8.30 11.80
N GLY A 128 3.25 -8.53 12.18
CA GLY A 128 2.56 -9.79 11.96
C GLY A 128 2.39 -10.12 10.48
N PHE A 129 2.15 -9.12 9.64
CA PHE A 129 2.07 -9.28 8.18
C PHE A 129 3.42 -9.68 7.58
N ALA A 130 4.49 -8.97 7.93
CA ALA A 130 5.85 -9.27 7.51
C ALA A 130 6.32 -10.65 7.98
N ASP A 131 6.02 -11.01 9.23
CA ASP A 131 6.37 -12.29 9.84
C ASP A 131 5.69 -13.49 9.13
N ILE A 132 4.41 -13.39 8.78
CA ILE A 132 3.74 -14.45 8.00
C ILE A 132 4.39 -14.61 6.62
N LEU A 133 4.69 -13.51 5.93
CA LEU A 133 5.38 -13.57 4.64
C LEU A 133 6.75 -14.25 4.79
N GLN A 134 7.56 -13.81 5.73
CA GLN A 134 8.90 -14.32 5.98
C GLN A 134 8.92 -15.81 6.34
N ARG A 135 8.06 -16.24 7.27
CA ARG A 135 7.98 -17.66 7.69
C ARG A 135 7.57 -18.61 6.58
N ASN A 136 6.86 -18.11 5.56
CA ASN A 136 6.45 -18.90 4.41
C ASN A 136 7.39 -18.74 3.20
N GLY A 137 8.55 -18.07 3.34
CA GLY A 137 9.48 -17.83 2.25
C GLY A 137 8.91 -16.97 1.13
N LEU A 138 7.92 -16.11 1.44
CA LEU A 138 7.23 -15.27 0.47
C LEU A 138 7.91 -13.91 0.34
N PRO A 139 7.81 -13.25 -0.82
CA PRO A 139 8.34 -11.90 -1.01
C PRO A 139 7.77 -10.91 0.02
N HIS A 140 8.59 -9.96 0.46
CA HIS A 140 8.16 -8.92 1.38
C HIS A 140 7.30 -7.87 0.67
N TYR A 141 6.18 -7.52 1.30
CA TYR A 141 5.25 -6.49 0.87
C TYR A 141 4.87 -5.55 2.02
N GLN A 142 4.47 -4.35 1.65
CA GLN A 142 3.86 -3.36 2.54
C GLN A 142 2.38 -3.23 2.17
N PHE A 143 1.49 -3.09 3.16
CA PHE A 143 0.11 -2.67 2.93
C PHE A 143 -0.01 -1.14 3.06
N TYR A 144 -1.15 -0.58 2.65
CA TYR A 144 -1.41 0.86 2.71
C TYR A 144 -2.40 1.20 3.83
N VAL A 145 -2.02 2.18 4.66
CA VAL A 145 -2.89 2.85 5.62
C VAL A 145 -3.55 4.02 4.90
N THR A 146 -4.86 3.96 4.69
CA THR A 146 -5.59 4.90 3.82
C THR A 146 -6.40 5.94 4.58
N SER A 147 -6.65 5.72 5.87
CA SER A 147 -7.32 6.69 6.74
C SER A 147 -6.92 6.46 8.19
N VAL A 148 -6.87 7.54 8.96
CA VAL A 148 -6.54 7.55 10.38
C VAL A 148 -7.36 8.63 11.11
N LEU A 149 -6.78 9.44 12.00
CA LEU A 149 -7.51 10.47 12.72
C LEU A 149 -8.22 11.45 11.76
N ARG A 150 -9.53 11.61 11.91
CA ARG A 150 -10.33 12.61 11.22
C ARG A 150 -10.78 13.68 12.21
N THR A 151 -10.58 14.93 11.86
CA THR A 151 -11.17 16.05 12.61
C THR A 151 -12.64 16.21 12.23
N LYS A 152 -13.41 16.96 13.02
CA LYS A 152 -14.80 17.27 12.66
C LYS A 152 -14.91 18.00 11.31
N GLU A 153 -13.92 18.85 11.02
CA GLU A 153 -13.83 19.53 9.73
C GLU A 153 -13.53 18.56 8.58
N ASP A 154 -12.65 17.56 8.77
CA ASP A 154 -12.38 16.52 7.78
C ASP A 154 -13.64 15.71 7.46
N ILE A 155 -14.43 15.34 8.49
CA ILE A 155 -15.70 14.64 8.30
C ILE A 155 -16.68 15.53 7.49
N LYS A 156 -16.78 16.82 7.82
CA LYS A 156 -17.66 17.75 7.11
C LYS A 156 -17.26 17.90 5.65
N ARG A 157 -15.95 17.97 5.35
CA ARG A 157 -15.45 17.98 3.97
C ARG A 157 -15.78 16.67 3.24
N LEU A 158 -15.64 15.53 3.92
CA LEU A 158 -15.96 14.22 3.36
C LEU A 158 -17.45 14.08 3.05
N GLN A 159 -18.33 14.58 3.91
CA GLN A 159 -19.79 14.64 3.67
C GLN A 159 -20.11 15.51 2.45
N ASN A 160 -19.49 16.69 2.36
CA ASN A 160 -19.69 17.62 1.24
C ASN A 160 -19.19 17.06 -0.11
N SER A 161 -18.25 16.11 -0.09
CA SER A 161 -17.80 15.41 -1.31
C SER A 161 -18.73 14.26 -1.75
N GLY A 162 -19.88 14.10 -1.10
CA GLY A 162 -20.89 13.09 -1.45
C GLY A 162 -20.65 11.70 -0.85
N ASN A 163 -19.72 11.56 0.10
CA ASN A 163 -19.50 10.29 0.78
C ASN A 163 -20.63 10.03 1.81
N ILE A 164 -21.60 9.18 1.43
CA ILE A 164 -22.76 8.82 2.26
C ILE A 164 -22.39 8.06 3.54
N ASN A 165 -21.18 7.51 3.65
CA ASN A 165 -20.72 6.77 4.83
C ASN A 165 -20.05 7.68 5.87
N ALA A 166 -19.83 8.97 5.54
CA ALA A 166 -19.26 9.93 6.48
C ALA A 166 -20.31 10.35 7.52
N THR A 167 -20.25 9.76 8.71
CA THR A 167 -21.13 10.11 9.83
C THR A 167 -20.42 11.08 10.77
N THR A 168 -21.19 11.95 11.43
CA THR A 168 -20.67 12.90 12.44
C THR A 168 -20.01 12.19 13.63
N ASN A 169 -20.43 10.95 13.92
CA ASN A 169 -19.92 10.10 14.99
C ASN A 169 -18.95 9.03 14.45
N SER A 170 -17.98 9.44 13.63
CA SER A 170 -16.98 8.53 13.10
C SER A 170 -16.00 8.08 14.20
N CYS A 171 -15.72 6.78 14.27
CA CYS A 171 -14.70 6.23 15.18
C CYS A 171 -13.31 6.83 14.93
N HIS A 172 -13.01 7.27 13.70
CA HIS A 172 -11.78 7.97 13.36
C HIS A 172 -11.56 9.29 14.11
N ASN A 173 -12.63 9.91 14.64
CA ASN A 173 -12.51 11.15 15.40
C ASN A 173 -11.75 10.99 16.72
N TYR A 174 -11.68 9.78 17.24
CA TYR A 174 -11.08 9.48 18.54
C TYR A 174 -9.62 9.05 18.46
N GLY A 175 -9.05 8.92 17.23
CA GLY A 175 -7.66 8.52 17.03
C GLY A 175 -7.35 7.04 17.32
N THR A 176 -8.37 6.21 17.45
CA THR A 176 -8.27 4.77 17.73
C THR A 176 -8.50 3.91 16.50
N THR A 177 -8.83 4.53 15.38
CA THR A 177 -9.35 3.85 14.19
C THR A 177 -8.52 4.18 12.97
N PHE A 178 -8.24 3.15 12.17
CA PHE A 178 -7.53 3.28 10.89
C PHE A 178 -8.08 2.32 9.85
N ASP A 179 -7.93 2.68 8.57
CA ASP A 179 -8.35 1.88 7.43
C ASP A 179 -7.13 1.32 6.71
N LEU A 180 -7.13 0.03 6.40
CA LEU A 180 -6.09 -0.66 5.63
C LEU A 180 -6.66 -1.10 4.28
N ALA A 181 -6.03 -0.66 3.18
CA ALA A 181 -6.40 -1.13 1.86
C ALA A 181 -6.11 -2.63 1.72
N TYR A 182 -7.05 -3.38 1.10
CA TYR A 182 -6.86 -4.81 0.86
C TYR A 182 -6.74 -5.19 -0.63
N PHE A 183 -6.65 -4.20 -1.51
CA PHE A 183 -6.60 -4.40 -2.97
C PHE A 183 -5.30 -3.91 -3.59
N ARG A 184 -4.43 -3.26 -2.82
CA ARG A 184 -3.11 -2.83 -3.28
C ARG A 184 -2.07 -2.99 -2.20
N PHE A 185 -0.88 -3.43 -2.64
CA PHE A 185 0.28 -3.67 -1.81
C PHE A 185 1.52 -3.22 -2.57
N ASN A 186 2.54 -2.80 -1.85
CA ASN A 186 3.83 -2.43 -2.42
C ASN A 186 4.82 -3.58 -2.22
N LYS A 187 5.38 -4.11 -3.30
CA LYS A 187 6.42 -5.13 -3.22
C LYS A 187 7.76 -4.48 -2.90
N VAL A 188 8.39 -4.91 -1.81
CA VAL A 188 9.69 -4.40 -1.35
C VAL A 188 10.84 -5.25 -1.90
N THR A 189 10.68 -6.56 -1.90
CA THR A 189 11.70 -7.52 -2.36
C THR A 189 11.90 -7.42 -3.87
N ARG A 190 13.15 -7.32 -4.31
CA ARG A 190 13.52 -7.25 -5.75
C ARG A 190 13.71 -8.65 -6.38
N THR A 191 12.91 -9.62 -5.97
CA THR A 191 12.89 -10.96 -6.59
C THR A 191 11.90 -11.00 -7.74
N ARG A 192 11.99 -12.01 -8.60
CA ARG A 192 11.01 -12.28 -9.68
C ARG A 192 9.72 -12.93 -9.17
N GLU A 193 9.75 -13.46 -7.96
CA GLU A 193 8.56 -14.00 -7.33
C GLU A 193 7.60 -12.86 -6.95
N TYR A 194 6.33 -13.05 -7.23
CA TYR A 194 5.28 -12.10 -6.86
C TYR A 194 4.05 -12.82 -6.32
N MET A 195 3.25 -12.13 -5.54
CA MET A 195 1.99 -12.62 -5.01
C MET A 195 0.81 -11.87 -5.64
N HIS A 196 -0.26 -12.61 -5.96
CA HIS A 196 -1.52 -11.97 -6.32
C HIS A 196 -2.12 -11.23 -5.11
N GLN A 197 -2.79 -10.12 -5.37
CA GLN A 197 -3.38 -9.28 -4.30
C GLN A 197 -4.35 -10.02 -3.39
N ASP A 198 -5.07 -11.04 -3.88
CA ASP A 198 -5.97 -11.83 -3.06
C ASP A 198 -5.23 -12.70 -2.03
N ASN A 199 -4.01 -13.16 -2.36
CA ASN A 199 -3.15 -13.86 -1.41
C ASN A 199 -2.62 -12.90 -0.33
N LEU A 200 -2.20 -11.70 -0.73
CA LEU A 200 -1.76 -10.66 0.22
C LEU A 200 -2.91 -10.21 1.14
N LYS A 201 -4.12 -10.04 0.58
CA LYS A 201 -5.33 -9.82 1.35
C LYS A 201 -5.60 -10.94 2.35
N LEU A 202 -5.37 -12.21 1.96
CA LEU A 202 -5.53 -13.36 2.83
C LEU A 202 -4.52 -13.31 3.99
N VAL A 203 -3.25 -13.00 3.73
CA VAL A 203 -2.22 -12.83 4.75
C VAL A 203 -2.64 -11.72 5.74
N LEU A 204 -2.98 -10.54 5.23
CA LEU A 204 -3.42 -9.41 6.08
C LEU A 204 -4.67 -9.79 6.88
N GLY A 205 -5.64 -10.42 6.25
CA GLY A 205 -6.85 -10.91 6.91
C GLY A 205 -6.56 -11.93 8.01
N GLN A 206 -5.56 -12.81 7.84
CA GLN A 206 -5.17 -13.76 8.88
C GLN A 206 -4.57 -13.04 10.10
N VAL A 207 -3.74 -12.02 9.89
CA VAL A 207 -3.22 -11.18 10.98
C VAL A 207 -4.37 -10.53 11.73
N LEU A 208 -5.26 -9.84 11.01
CA LEU A 208 -6.41 -9.16 11.63
C LEU A 208 -7.33 -10.12 12.40
N LEU A 209 -7.51 -11.35 11.90
CA LEU A 209 -8.28 -12.36 12.59
C LEU A 209 -7.61 -12.80 13.90
N ASN A 210 -6.30 -12.88 13.95
CA ASN A 210 -5.55 -13.19 15.15
C ASN A 210 -5.67 -12.06 16.19
N GLU A 211 -5.52 -10.79 15.76
CA GLU A 211 -5.67 -9.62 16.64
C GLU A 211 -7.11 -9.48 17.18
N GLN A 212 -8.10 -9.72 16.31
CA GLN A 212 -9.52 -9.74 16.72
C GLN A 212 -9.81 -10.83 17.75
N ARG A 213 -9.28 -12.06 17.55
CA ARG A 213 -9.43 -13.17 18.51
C ARG A 213 -8.73 -12.92 19.84
N ALA A 214 -7.61 -12.21 19.79
CA ALA A 214 -6.89 -11.78 20.99
C ALA A 214 -7.60 -10.64 21.74
N GLY A 215 -8.71 -10.12 21.19
CA GLY A 215 -9.50 -9.09 21.84
C GLY A 215 -8.97 -7.66 21.65
N ARG A 216 -7.91 -7.46 20.86
CA ARG A 216 -7.26 -6.15 20.70
C ARG A 216 -7.95 -5.20 19.75
N ILE A 217 -8.67 -5.73 18.75
CA ILE A 217 -9.33 -4.93 17.73
C ILE A 217 -10.75 -5.38 17.43
N TYR A 218 -11.55 -4.47 16.92
CA TYR A 218 -12.74 -4.72 16.13
C TYR A 218 -12.41 -4.48 14.66
N VAL A 219 -12.97 -5.32 13.77
CA VAL A 219 -12.72 -5.22 12.33
C VAL A 219 -14.04 -5.25 11.56
N LYS A 220 -14.17 -4.36 10.59
CA LYS A 220 -15.25 -4.36 9.62
C LYS A 220 -14.69 -4.42 8.19
N TYR A 221 -15.20 -5.39 7.42
CA TYR A 221 -14.88 -5.51 6.01
C TYR A 221 -15.74 -4.54 5.19
N GLU A 222 -15.16 -3.45 4.73
CA GLU A 222 -15.86 -2.44 3.96
C GLU A 222 -15.66 -2.63 2.46
N TYR A 223 -16.53 -3.46 1.85
CA TYR A 223 -16.43 -3.84 0.45
C TYR A 223 -16.44 -2.65 -0.51
N LYS A 224 -17.34 -1.66 -0.29
CA LYS A 224 -17.47 -0.49 -1.16
C LYS A 224 -16.28 0.47 -1.08
N GLN A 225 -15.59 0.50 0.06
CA GLN A 225 -14.42 1.34 0.30
C GLN A 225 -13.11 0.58 0.06
N ALA A 226 -13.21 -0.72 -0.19
CA ALA A 226 -12.09 -1.63 -0.43
C ALA A 226 -11.03 -1.59 0.68
N CYS A 227 -11.46 -1.49 1.95
CA CYS A 227 -10.59 -1.47 3.12
C CYS A 227 -11.10 -2.39 4.26
N PHE A 228 -10.18 -2.75 5.15
CA PHE A 228 -10.49 -3.20 6.49
C PHE A 228 -10.53 -1.97 7.40
N HIS A 229 -11.68 -1.70 7.99
CA HIS A 229 -11.88 -0.66 8.98
C HIS A 229 -11.64 -1.24 10.37
N ILE A 230 -10.64 -0.73 11.09
CA ILE A 230 -10.11 -1.31 12.31
C ILE A 230 -10.23 -0.30 13.43
N THR A 231 -10.85 -0.69 14.56
CA THR A 231 -10.89 0.10 15.78
C THR A 231 -10.23 -0.68 16.91
N VAL A 232 -9.25 -0.07 17.55
CA VAL A 232 -8.51 -0.66 18.69
C VAL A 232 -9.36 -0.61 19.95
N ARG A 233 -9.25 -1.64 20.79
CA ARG A 233 -10.09 -1.84 21.99
C ARG A 233 -9.35 -1.63 23.30
N GLU A 234 -8.00 -1.77 23.30
CA GLU A 234 -7.16 -1.73 24.51
C GLU A 234 -5.91 -0.89 24.26
#